data_0aa2a4747af85afc17893a3047726393
#
_entry.id   0aa2a4747af85afc17893a3047726393
#
_cell.length_a   1.000
_cell.length_b   1.000
_cell.length_c   1.000
_cell.angle_alpha   90.00
_cell.angle_beta   90.00
_cell.angle_gamma   90.00
#
_symmetry.space_group_name_H-M   'P 1'
#
loop_
_entity.id
_entity.type
_entity.pdbx_description
1 polymer ?
#
loop_
_entity_poly.entity_id
_entity_poly.type
_entity_poly.pdbx_seq_one_letter_code
_entity_poly.pdbx_strand_id
1 'polypeptide(L)'
;SRYVLLEFGPMDDYDYLRNGVYDLLSEGYFPIIAHVERYQCLADHVERIKDLTGMGAYIQVNAGSVMGNVGFGMKSFTRKLLKQELVHFVATDAHDTKKRAPELKKCADYIVHKYGNQYAEDIFVNNPEHVIRNEIL
;
A
#
# COMPACT_ATOMS: atom_id res chain seq x y z
N SER A 1 -14.21 12.52 3.14
CA SER A 1 -13.07 12.50 2.20
C SER A 1 -13.43 11.72 0.95
N ARG A 2 -12.84 12.08 -0.17
CA ARG A 2 -12.99 11.34 -1.43
C ARG A 2 -12.09 10.10 -1.49
N TYR A 3 -11.18 9.95 -0.55
CA TYR A 3 -10.37 8.75 -0.43
C TYR A 3 -11.18 7.60 0.14
N VAL A 4 -11.05 6.43 -0.47
CA VAL A 4 -11.76 5.21 -0.06
C VAL A 4 -10.74 4.10 0.10
N LEU A 5 -10.68 3.50 1.28
CA LEU A 5 -9.86 2.33 1.52
C LEU A 5 -10.62 1.10 1.01
N LEU A 6 -10.02 0.38 0.05
CA LEU A 6 -10.61 -0.81 -0.56
C LEU A 6 -9.95 -2.06 -0.05
N GLU A 7 -10.78 -3.02 0.32
CA GLU A 7 -10.35 -4.39 0.60
C GLU A 7 -11.09 -5.36 -0.32
N PHE A 8 -10.39 -6.39 -0.75
CA PHE A 8 -10.92 -7.45 -1.59
C PHE A 8 -10.73 -8.80 -0.90
N GLY A 9 -11.35 -9.85 -1.44
CA GLY A 9 -11.07 -11.20 -0.99
C GLY A 9 -9.67 -11.62 -1.44
N PRO A 10 -8.94 -12.41 -0.63
CA PRO A 10 -7.57 -12.81 -0.98
C PRO A 10 -7.48 -13.62 -2.27
N MET A 11 -8.59 -14.25 -2.69
CA MET A 11 -8.66 -15.08 -3.88
C MET A 11 -9.45 -14.44 -5.02
N ASP A 12 -9.88 -13.18 -4.89
CA ASP A 12 -10.58 -12.48 -5.97
C ASP A 12 -9.68 -12.35 -7.19
N ASP A 13 -10.27 -12.46 -8.38
CA ASP A 13 -9.47 -12.34 -9.59
C ASP A 13 -9.13 -10.88 -9.91
N TYR A 14 -8.13 -10.70 -10.77
CA TYR A 14 -7.63 -9.37 -11.09
C TYR A 14 -8.66 -8.51 -11.82
N ASP A 15 -9.44 -9.07 -12.71
CA ASP A 15 -10.45 -8.30 -13.45
C ASP A 15 -11.52 -7.75 -12.53
N TYR A 16 -11.96 -8.54 -11.57
CA TYR A 16 -12.90 -8.10 -10.56
C TYR A 16 -12.34 -6.94 -9.73
N LEU A 17 -11.11 -7.09 -9.24
CA LEU A 17 -10.42 -6.05 -8.48
C LEU A 17 -10.25 -4.78 -9.32
N ARG A 18 -9.76 -4.91 -10.52
CA ARG A 18 -9.52 -3.79 -11.43
C ARG A 18 -10.80 -3.05 -11.76
N ASN A 19 -11.89 -3.77 -12.00
CA ASN A 19 -13.20 -3.16 -12.28
C ASN A 19 -13.71 -2.39 -11.08
N GLY A 20 -13.54 -2.89 -9.85
CA GLY A 20 -13.90 -2.18 -8.64
C GLY A 20 -13.15 -0.86 -8.49
N VAL A 21 -11.86 -0.87 -8.78
CA VAL A 21 -11.02 0.34 -8.77
C VAL A 21 -11.51 1.32 -9.84
N TYR A 22 -11.75 0.85 -11.05
CA TYR A 22 -12.23 1.68 -12.15
C TYR A 22 -13.57 2.35 -11.81
N ASP A 23 -14.50 1.61 -11.22
CA ASP A 23 -15.82 2.14 -10.88
C ASP A 23 -15.71 3.29 -9.88
N LEU A 24 -14.88 3.17 -8.85
CA LEU A 24 -14.66 4.23 -7.88
C LEU A 24 -14.01 5.45 -8.49
N LEU A 25 -13.00 5.25 -9.31
CA LEU A 25 -12.35 6.35 -10.02
C LEU A 25 -13.33 7.09 -10.92
N SER A 26 -14.20 6.35 -11.62
CA SER A 26 -15.20 6.92 -12.50
C SER A 26 -16.23 7.78 -11.75
N GLU A 27 -16.47 7.47 -10.48
CA GLU A 27 -17.36 8.24 -9.61
C GLU A 27 -16.67 9.40 -8.90
N GLY A 28 -15.37 9.60 -9.15
CA GLY A 28 -14.60 10.70 -8.58
C GLY A 28 -13.99 10.42 -7.22
N TYR A 29 -13.93 9.15 -6.81
CA TYR A 29 -13.26 8.75 -5.59
C TYR A 29 -11.79 8.42 -5.85
N PHE A 30 -10.99 8.46 -4.79
CA PHE A 30 -9.57 8.10 -4.81
C PHE A 30 -9.37 6.78 -4.05
N PRO A 31 -9.31 5.64 -4.75
CA PRO A 31 -9.18 4.35 -4.07
C PRO A 31 -7.75 4.12 -3.57
N ILE A 32 -7.65 3.71 -2.31
CA ILE A 32 -6.42 3.20 -1.70
C ILE A 32 -6.63 1.69 -1.54
N ILE A 33 -5.82 0.89 -2.21
CA ILE A 33 -5.94 -0.56 -2.14
C ILE A 33 -5.13 -1.04 -0.94
N ALA A 34 -5.82 -1.59 0.06
CA ALA A 34 -5.21 -2.05 1.29
C ALA A 34 -4.39 -3.32 1.06
N HIS A 35 -3.25 -3.43 1.74
CA HIS A 35 -2.39 -4.62 1.83
C HIS A 35 -2.32 -5.43 0.53
N VAL A 36 -1.85 -4.81 -0.55
CA VAL A 36 -1.86 -5.40 -1.89
C VAL A 36 -1.09 -6.73 -1.99
N GLU A 37 -0.12 -6.93 -1.12
CA GLU A 37 0.67 -8.16 -1.08
C GLU A 37 -0.14 -9.40 -0.67
N ARG A 38 -1.33 -9.20 -0.10
CA ARG A 38 -2.19 -10.29 0.37
C ARG A 38 -3.14 -10.85 -0.68
N TYR A 39 -3.27 -10.17 -1.82
CA TYR A 39 -4.15 -10.66 -2.89
C TYR A 39 -3.36 -11.55 -3.82
N GLN A 40 -3.84 -12.77 -4.03
CA GLN A 40 -3.18 -13.72 -4.92
C GLN A 40 -3.00 -13.15 -6.33
N CYS A 41 -3.97 -12.39 -6.80
CA CYS A 41 -3.91 -11.80 -8.14
C CYS A 41 -2.90 -10.65 -8.27
N LEU A 42 -2.41 -10.10 -7.18
CA LEU A 42 -1.43 -9.01 -7.19
C LEU A 42 -0.04 -9.43 -6.71
N ALA A 43 0.03 -10.42 -5.82
CA ALA A 43 1.31 -10.90 -5.30
C ALA A 43 2.21 -11.38 -6.44
N ASP A 44 3.45 -10.91 -6.47
CA ASP A 44 4.44 -11.19 -7.52
C ASP A 44 4.05 -10.66 -8.92
N HIS A 45 3.07 -9.77 -9.01
CA HIS A 45 2.63 -9.14 -10.25
C HIS A 45 2.85 -7.63 -10.23
N VAL A 46 4.11 -7.22 -10.29
CA VAL A 46 4.47 -5.78 -10.26
C VAL A 46 3.79 -5.01 -11.39
N GLU A 47 3.66 -5.64 -12.56
CA GLU A 47 3.01 -5.00 -13.73
C GLU A 47 1.55 -4.65 -13.46
N ARG A 48 0.85 -5.45 -12.64
CA ARG A 48 -0.54 -5.16 -12.26
C ARG A 48 -0.61 -4.00 -11.28
N ILE A 49 0.35 -3.91 -10.36
CA ILE A 49 0.46 -2.75 -9.46
C ILE A 49 0.68 -1.48 -10.28
N LYS A 50 1.56 -1.52 -11.28
CA LYS A 50 1.79 -0.38 -12.18
C LYS A 50 0.52 -0.01 -12.96
N ASP A 51 -0.23 -0.99 -13.43
CA ASP A 51 -1.51 -0.75 -14.12
C ASP A 51 -2.48 0.00 -13.20
N LEU A 52 -2.64 -0.46 -11.98
CA LEU A 52 -3.55 0.16 -11.01
C LEU A 52 -3.13 1.58 -10.63
N THR A 53 -1.84 1.81 -10.40
CA THR A 53 -1.34 3.15 -10.12
C THR A 53 -1.48 4.07 -11.32
N GLY A 54 -1.26 3.54 -12.52
CA GLY A 54 -1.47 4.28 -13.78
C GLY A 54 -2.92 4.71 -13.98
N MET A 55 -3.88 3.97 -13.43
CA MET A 55 -5.29 4.34 -13.44
C MET A 55 -5.62 5.45 -12.43
N GLY A 56 -4.80 5.62 -11.42
CA GLY A 56 -5.02 6.60 -10.36
C GLY A 56 -5.27 6.01 -8.97
N ALA A 57 -5.13 4.69 -8.81
CA ALA A 57 -5.23 4.05 -7.50
C ALA A 57 -3.96 4.26 -6.70
N TYR A 58 -4.09 4.22 -5.37
CA TYR A 58 -2.99 4.30 -4.44
C TYR A 58 -2.76 2.95 -3.77
N ILE A 59 -1.52 2.68 -3.41
CA ILE A 59 -1.09 1.37 -2.96
C ILE A 59 -0.66 1.42 -1.50
N GLN A 60 -1.23 0.54 -0.69
CA GLN A 60 -0.84 0.35 0.70
C GLN A 60 -0.26 -1.05 0.88
N VAL A 61 0.82 -1.15 1.64
CA VAL A 61 1.39 -2.42 2.08
C VAL A 61 1.46 -2.45 3.60
N ASN A 62 1.55 -3.64 4.17
CA ASN A 62 1.68 -3.80 5.62
C ASN A 62 3.15 -3.74 6.06
N ALA A 63 3.40 -3.05 7.17
CA ALA A 63 4.73 -2.97 7.77
C ALA A 63 5.31 -4.35 8.09
N GLY A 64 4.48 -5.25 8.63
CA GLY A 64 4.91 -6.60 8.95
C GLY A 64 5.36 -7.39 7.71
N SER A 65 4.73 -7.16 6.58
CA SER A 65 5.14 -7.78 5.31
C SER A 65 6.52 -7.29 4.88
N VAL A 66 6.74 -5.98 4.94
CA VAL A 66 8.04 -5.36 4.61
C VAL A 66 9.15 -5.90 5.50
N MET A 67 8.86 -6.09 6.78
CA MET A 67 9.85 -6.55 7.76
C MET A 67 10.02 -8.07 7.82
N GLY A 68 9.25 -8.82 7.02
CA GLY A 68 9.41 -10.26 6.90
C GLY A 68 8.65 -11.08 7.93
N ASN A 69 7.72 -10.48 8.67
CA ASN A 69 6.99 -11.18 9.74
C ASN A 69 6.00 -12.23 9.22
N VAL A 70 5.61 -12.13 7.96
CA VAL A 70 4.65 -13.03 7.32
C VAL A 70 5.26 -13.85 6.18
N GLY A 71 6.58 -13.94 6.16
CA GLY A 71 7.30 -14.79 5.23
C GLY A 71 8.11 -14.05 4.19
N PHE A 72 9.02 -14.80 3.56
CA PHE A 72 9.99 -14.26 2.61
C PHE A 72 9.33 -13.75 1.31
N GLY A 73 8.29 -14.44 0.83
CA GLY A 73 7.62 -14.06 -0.41
C GLY A 73 7.00 -12.66 -0.34
N MET A 74 6.26 -12.38 0.73
CA MET A 74 5.67 -11.06 0.94
C MET A 74 6.73 -9.99 1.19
N LYS A 75 7.78 -10.33 1.94
CA LYS A 75 8.92 -9.44 2.16
C LYS A 75 9.58 -9.04 0.85
N SER A 76 9.89 -10.01 0.01
CA SER A 76 10.52 -9.78 -1.28
C SER A 76 9.66 -8.92 -2.20
N PHE A 77 8.38 -9.23 -2.28
CA PHE A 77 7.45 -8.50 -3.14
C PHE A 77 7.26 -7.06 -2.68
N THR A 78 6.99 -6.83 -1.39
CA THR A 78 6.78 -5.48 -0.87
C THR A 78 8.02 -4.61 -1.01
N ARG A 79 9.21 -5.18 -0.81
CA ARG A 79 10.47 -4.46 -0.99
C ARG A 79 10.73 -4.14 -2.47
N LYS A 80 10.31 -5.01 -3.38
CA LYS A 80 10.35 -4.72 -4.82
C LYS A 80 9.47 -3.53 -5.17
N LEU A 81 8.26 -3.45 -4.61
CA LEU A 81 7.37 -2.32 -4.81
C LEU A 81 7.95 -1.02 -4.25
N LEU A 82 8.55 -1.07 -3.07
CA LEU A 82 9.21 0.08 -2.45
C LEU A 82 10.37 0.58 -3.32
N LYS A 83 11.19 -0.33 -3.81
CA LYS A 83 12.33 0.03 -4.68
C LYS A 83 11.89 0.78 -5.94
N GLN A 84 10.73 0.44 -6.47
CA GLN A 84 10.17 1.09 -7.66
C GLN A 84 9.27 2.27 -7.33
N GLU A 85 9.21 2.68 -6.06
CA GLU A 85 8.42 3.81 -5.57
C GLU A 85 6.93 3.69 -5.91
N LEU A 86 6.40 2.47 -5.85
CA LEU A 86 4.99 2.19 -6.12
C LEU A 86 4.10 2.21 -4.87
N VAL A 87 4.69 2.34 -3.69
CA VAL A 87 3.97 2.32 -2.41
C VAL A 87 3.68 3.75 -1.97
N HIS A 88 2.42 4.02 -1.64
CA HIS A 88 1.97 5.32 -1.15
C HIS A 88 1.77 5.34 0.36
N PHE A 89 1.41 4.20 0.94
CA PHE A 89 1.10 4.07 2.35
C PHE A 89 1.68 2.78 2.90
N VAL A 90 2.15 2.84 4.13
CA VAL A 90 2.51 1.65 4.92
C VAL A 90 1.69 1.70 6.19
N ALA A 91 0.99 0.62 6.48
CA ALA A 91 0.12 0.53 7.64
C ALA A 91 0.43 -0.71 8.46
N THR A 92 -0.06 -0.70 9.68
CA THR A 92 -0.12 -1.89 10.50
C THR A 92 -1.50 -2.49 10.33
N ASP A 93 -1.56 -3.76 9.92
CA ASP A 93 -2.82 -4.50 9.87
C ASP A 93 -3.06 -5.06 11.25
N ALA A 94 -3.41 -4.19 12.18
CA ALA A 94 -3.18 -4.60 13.52
C ALA A 94 -4.41 -4.61 14.40
N HIS A 95 -4.51 -5.69 15.12
CA HIS A 95 -5.52 -5.94 16.14
C HIS A 95 -5.02 -5.67 17.56
N ASP A 96 -3.73 -5.33 17.73
CA ASP A 96 -3.10 -5.07 19.02
C ASP A 96 -2.23 -3.82 18.93
N THR A 97 -2.59 -2.78 19.69
CA THR A 97 -1.89 -1.50 19.71
C THR A 97 -0.47 -1.57 20.27
N LYS A 98 -0.17 -2.56 21.10
CA LYS A 98 1.16 -2.69 21.74
C LYS A 98 2.24 -3.17 20.78
N LYS A 99 1.88 -3.99 19.78
CA LYS A 99 2.84 -4.56 18.83
C LYS A 99 3.07 -3.67 17.62
N ARG A 100 2.19 -2.69 17.38
CA ARG A 100 2.17 -1.89 16.14
C ARG A 100 3.21 -0.81 16.10
N ALA A 101 3.31 -0.02 17.16
CA ALA A 101 4.19 1.14 17.17
C ALA A 101 5.66 0.76 16.96
N PRO A 102 6.21 -0.28 17.64
CA PRO A 102 7.57 -0.71 17.38
C PRO A 102 7.79 -1.25 15.96
N GLU A 103 6.83 -1.97 15.42
CA GLU A 103 6.93 -2.54 14.07
C GLU A 103 6.86 -1.47 13.00
N LEU A 104 5.96 -0.51 13.16
CA LEU A 104 5.85 0.63 12.24
C LEU A 104 7.12 1.47 12.26
N LYS A 105 7.67 1.72 13.45
CA LYS A 105 8.93 2.45 13.60
C LYS A 105 10.09 1.73 12.92
N LYS A 106 10.22 0.43 13.12
CA LYS A 106 11.26 -0.37 12.46
C LYS A 106 11.14 -0.30 10.94
N CYS A 107 9.92 -0.39 10.44
CA CYS A 107 9.66 -0.29 9.01
C CYS A 107 10.02 1.10 8.47
N ALA A 108 9.63 2.16 9.19
CA ALA A 108 9.97 3.53 8.80
C ALA A 108 11.49 3.73 8.76
N ASP A 109 12.20 3.27 9.79
CA ASP A 109 13.67 3.35 9.85
C ASP A 109 14.31 2.59 8.68
N TYR A 110 13.79 1.41 8.37
CA TYR A 110 14.25 0.62 7.22
C TYR A 110 14.08 1.40 5.91
N ILE A 111 12.90 1.99 5.69
CA ILE A 111 12.59 2.72 4.45
C ILE A 111 13.47 3.96 4.33
N VAL A 112 13.66 4.71 5.42
CA VAL A 112 14.58 5.85 5.46
C VAL A 112 15.98 5.43 5.04
N HIS A 113 16.49 4.37 5.65
CA HIS A 113 17.85 3.90 5.40
C HIS A 113 18.04 3.39 3.96
N LYS A 114 17.06 2.63 3.48
CA LYS A 114 17.19 1.93 2.19
C LYS A 114 16.78 2.79 1.00
N TYR A 115 15.75 3.62 1.14
CA TYR A 115 15.13 4.32 0.01
C TYR A 115 15.14 5.84 0.17
N GLY A 116 15.62 6.36 1.29
CA GLY A 116 15.81 7.78 1.52
C GLY A 116 14.72 8.46 2.34
N ASN A 117 15.07 9.62 2.89
CA ASN A 117 14.20 10.39 3.78
C ASN A 117 12.93 10.89 3.09
N GLN A 118 13.06 11.38 1.85
CA GLN A 118 11.92 12.01 1.16
C GLN A 118 10.81 11.00 0.91
N TYR A 119 11.15 9.82 0.42
CA TYR A 119 10.17 8.79 0.15
C TYR A 119 9.49 8.31 1.44
N ALA A 120 10.28 8.10 2.49
CA ALA A 120 9.74 7.73 3.79
C ALA A 120 8.80 8.82 4.34
N GLU A 121 9.18 10.07 4.23
CA GLU A 121 8.33 11.19 4.68
C GLU A 121 7.03 11.25 3.90
N ASP A 122 7.06 11.03 2.59
CA ASP A 122 5.85 10.97 1.78
C ASP A 122 4.92 9.86 2.26
N ILE A 123 5.45 8.65 2.49
CA ILE A 123 4.66 7.50 2.93
C ILE A 123 4.05 7.71 4.32
N PHE A 124 4.83 8.20 5.27
CA PHE A 124 4.42 8.22 6.68
C PHE A 124 3.81 9.53 7.14
N VAL A 125 4.06 10.62 6.44
CA VAL A 125 3.61 11.96 6.84
C VAL A 125 2.78 12.63 5.75
N ASN A 126 3.37 12.88 4.59
CA ASN A 126 2.75 13.73 3.58
C ASN A 126 1.51 13.11 2.95
N ASN A 127 1.60 11.85 2.51
CA ASN A 127 0.46 11.17 1.90
C ASN A 127 -0.72 11.02 2.89
N PRO A 128 -0.49 10.55 4.14
CA PRO A 128 -1.57 10.53 5.13
C PRO A 128 -2.20 11.90 5.39
N GLU A 129 -1.40 12.96 5.45
CA GLU A 129 -1.94 14.32 5.61
C GLU A 129 -2.81 14.75 4.45
N HIS A 130 -2.42 14.43 3.21
CA HIS A 130 -3.23 14.72 2.03
C HIS A 130 -4.58 14.02 2.09
N VAL A 131 -4.61 12.77 2.59
CA VAL A 131 -5.87 12.03 2.77
C VAL A 131 -6.77 12.76 3.78
N ILE A 132 -6.21 13.16 4.92
CA ILE A 132 -6.97 13.88 5.97
C ILE A 132 -7.52 15.20 5.44
N ARG A 133 -6.75 15.93 4.64
CA ARG A 133 -7.13 17.22 4.07
C ARG A 133 -7.94 17.11 2.79
N ASN A 134 -8.17 15.89 2.29
CA ASN A 134 -8.84 15.63 1.03
C ASN A 134 -8.16 16.33 -0.17
N GLU A 135 -6.84 16.37 -0.14
CA GLU A 135 -6.01 16.92 -1.21
C GLU A 135 -5.51 15.81 -2.12
N ILE A 136 -5.21 16.14 -3.38
CA ILE A 136 -4.66 15.14 -4.33
C ILE A 136 -3.19 14.87 -3.99
N LEU A 137 -2.82 13.59 -4.01
CA LEU A 137 -1.45 13.15 -3.76
C LEU A 137 -0.50 13.51 -4.89
#